data_0b2477fd4556b5bac31a6726ff20946c
#
_entry.id   0b2477fd4556b5bac31a6726ff20946c
#
_cell.length_a   1.000
_cell.length_b   1.000
_cell.length_c   1.000
_cell.angle_alpha   90.00
_cell.angle_beta   90.00
_cell.angle_gamma   90.00
#
_symmetry.space_group_name_H-M   'P 1'
#
loop_
_entity.id
_entity.type
_entity.pdbx_description
1 polymer ?
#
loop_
_entity_poly.entity_id
_entity_poly.type
_entity_poly.pdbx_seq_one_letter_code
_entity_poly.pdbx_strand_id
1 'polypeptide(L)'
;MSIDPMSEPDFTEDTIAIVGVGLIGGSLGLAFKRVGIGKHIVGISRAETIGRARDQGAIDEGFAYEDLASGVRDADTIFLCTPISRILDLLPGCLDAAKPGCIITDVGSTKRAVVEAAGKHNRPDVAFIGGHPMAGSEWKGVDAADPFLFQNALYVLTPSDDTARSQVDRMAAMVSRIGAHVLEMAPDTHDRVAAAVSHLPQMMATALVGLVGELNEKDGLPLKMAAGGFRDMTRVASSPYDMWRDICRTNAVPIRDAIEGYLTALASLKDRIEEEALEEDFVYANEVRERIPKDSKGFLNPLHELLLVVEDKPGVIADVGTSLSEAHINIKDIEVLKVREGEGGSLRLGFGTLSDRERAGQI
;
A
#
# COMPACT_ATOMS: atom_id res chain seq x y z
N MET A 1 -13.27 39.92 -5.65
CA MET A 1 -11.86 39.55 -5.85
C MET A 1 -11.86 38.09 -6.25
N SER A 2 -11.69 37.78 -7.52
CA SER A 2 -11.52 36.43 -8.01
C SER A 2 -10.18 35.92 -7.50
N ILE A 3 -10.21 34.85 -6.70
CA ILE A 3 -9.00 34.10 -6.33
C ILE A 3 -8.56 33.43 -7.64
N ASP A 4 -7.40 33.82 -8.12
CA ASP A 4 -6.70 33.19 -9.24
C ASP A 4 -6.51 31.70 -8.87
N PRO A 5 -6.95 30.72 -9.66
CA PRO A 5 -6.65 29.33 -9.38
C PRO A 5 -5.14 29.18 -9.46
N MET A 6 -4.49 28.95 -8.31
CA MET A 6 -3.06 28.67 -8.23
C MET A 6 -2.73 27.64 -9.31
N SER A 7 -1.88 28.02 -10.26
CA SER A 7 -1.40 27.09 -11.29
C SER A 7 -0.82 25.86 -10.61
N GLU A 8 -1.23 24.67 -11.05
CA GLU A 8 -0.67 23.41 -10.52
C GLU A 8 0.87 23.49 -10.51
N PRO A 9 1.52 23.00 -9.44
CA PRO A 9 2.98 23.03 -9.38
C PRO A 9 3.59 22.35 -10.60
N ASP A 10 4.55 23.03 -11.22
CA ASP A 10 5.34 22.45 -12.29
C ASP A 10 6.49 21.65 -11.69
N PHE A 11 6.64 20.40 -12.16
CA PHE A 11 7.67 19.46 -11.73
C PHE A 11 8.59 19.06 -12.88
N THR A 12 8.43 19.62 -14.07
CA THR A 12 9.15 19.18 -15.28
C THR A 12 10.65 19.42 -15.21
N GLU A 13 11.10 20.41 -14.45
CA GLU A 13 12.53 20.73 -14.26
C GLU A 13 13.12 20.13 -12.95
N ASP A 14 12.31 19.45 -12.13
CA ASP A 14 12.78 18.89 -10.87
C ASP A 14 13.76 17.74 -11.07
N THR A 15 14.74 17.67 -10.19
CA THR A 15 15.57 16.47 -9.97
C THR A 15 15.01 15.70 -8.78
N ILE A 16 14.70 14.43 -8.98
CA ILE A 16 14.14 13.55 -7.94
C ILE A 16 15.17 12.49 -7.59
N ALA A 17 15.51 12.35 -6.31
CA ALA A 17 16.34 11.26 -5.83
C ALA A 17 15.49 10.19 -5.12
N ILE A 18 15.70 8.92 -5.48
CA ILE A 18 15.03 7.76 -4.90
C ILE A 18 16.08 6.88 -4.21
N VAL A 19 16.06 6.92 -2.89
CA VAL A 19 16.98 6.13 -2.04
C VAL A 19 16.32 4.79 -1.70
N GLY A 20 16.77 3.74 -2.37
CA GLY A 20 16.14 2.42 -2.31
C GLY A 20 15.25 2.14 -3.52
N VAL A 21 15.85 1.73 -4.65
CA VAL A 21 15.12 1.44 -5.89
C VAL A 21 14.66 -0.03 -5.90
N GLY A 22 13.77 -0.36 -4.95
CA GLY A 22 13.06 -1.65 -4.89
C GLY A 22 11.70 -1.59 -5.57
N LEU A 23 10.72 -2.38 -5.09
CA LEU A 23 9.34 -2.34 -5.58
C LEU A 23 8.77 -0.91 -5.52
N ILE A 24 8.72 -0.31 -4.33
CA ILE A 24 8.10 1.02 -4.14
C ILE A 24 8.90 2.11 -4.86
N GLY A 25 10.23 2.18 -4.63
CA GLY A 25 11.06 3.21 -5.26
C GLY A 25 11.12 3.09 -6.78
N GLY A 26 11.20 1.87 -7.32
CA GLY A 26 11.13 1.63 -8.77
C GLY A 26 9.78 2.03 -9.35
N SER A 27 8.68 1.69 -8.66
CA SER A 27 7.32 2.10 -9.05
C SER A 27 7.13 3.62 -9.03
N LEU A 28 7.70 4.33 -8.04
CA LEU A 28 7.71 5.80 -8.03
C LEU A 28 8.44 6.37 -9.26
N GLY A 29 9.63 5.87 -9.56
CA GLY A 29 10.39 6.31 -10.73
C GLY A 29 9.63 6.10 -12.03
N LEU A 30 9.06 4.92 -12.24
CA LEU A 30 8.23 4.62 -13.41
C LEU A 30 6.96 5.48 -13.47
N ALA A 31 6.28 5.67 -12.32
CA ALA A 31 5.08 6.49 -12.25
C ALA A 31 5.36 7.97 -12.56
N PHE A 32 6.46 8.53 -12.02
CA PHE A 32 6.88 9.90 -12.30
C PHE A 32 7.17 10.10 -13.79
N LYS A 33 7.94 9.21 -14.39
CA LYS A 33 8.22 9.27 -15.84
C LYS A 33 6.95 9.19 -16.69
N ARG A 34 6.01 8.33 -16.31
CA ARG A 34 4.73 8.18 -17.01
C ARG A 34 3.91 9.47 -17.06
N VAL A 35 3.95 10.27 -15.98
CA VAL A 35 3.15 11.51 -15.88
C VAL A 35 3.98 12.79 -16.12
N GLY A 36 5.24 12.66 -16.53
CA GLY A 36 6.12 13.80 -16.82
C GLY A 36 6.55 14.60 -15.58
N ILE A 37 6.71 13.94 -14.43
CA ILE A 37 7.30 14.51 -13.22
C ILE A 37 8.80 14.23 -13.21
N GLY A 38 9.60 15.27 -13.01
CA GLY A 38 11.06 15.21 -12.91
C GLY A 38 11.75 15.19 -14.28
N LYS A 39 12.69 16.12 -14.45
CA LYS A 39 13.63 16.18 -15.57
C LYS A 39 14.64 15.05 -15.48
N HIS A 40 15.02 14.71 -14.25
CA HIS A 40 16.05 13.73 -13.96
C HIS A 40 15.72 12.94 -12.71
N ILE A 41 15.73 11.61 -12.80
CA ILE A 41 15.46 10.71 -11.70
C ILE A 41 16.74 9.97 -11.34
N VAL A 42 17.26 10.24 -10.14
CA VAL A 42 18.47 9.62 -9.59
C VAL A 42 18.09 8.48 -8.65
N GLY A 43 18.65 7.31 -8.85
CA GLY A 43 18.45 6.15 -7.99
C GLY A 43 19.66 5.89 -7.10
N ILE A 44 19.47 5.70 -5.79
CA ILE A 44 20.53 5.28 -4.87
C ILE A 44 20.20 3.88 -4.38
N SER A 45 21.03 2.88 -4.73
CA SER A 45 20.80 1.49 -4.35
C SER A 45 22.07 0.65 -4.48
N ARG A 46 21.94 -0.68 -4.40
CA ARG A 46 23.02 -1.61 -4.71
C ARG A 46 23.28 -1.61 -6.22
N ALA A 47 24.54 -1.76 -6.62
CA ALA A 47 24.95 -1.69 -8.04
C ALA A 47 24.11 -2.57 -8.98
N GLU A 48 23.83 -3.82 -8.57
CA GLU A 48 22.98 -4.74 -9.33
C GLU A 48 21.56 -4.22 -9.54
N THR A 49 20.98 -3.61 -8.50
CA THR A 49 19.63 -3.02 -8.57
C THR A 49 19.59 -1.78 -9.46
N ILE A 50 20.63 -0.95 -9.42
CA ILE A 50 20.79 0.24 -10.27
C ILE A 50 20.77 -0.15 -11.76
N GLY A 51 21.54 -1.18 -12.15
CA GLY A 51 21.55 -1.65 -13.54
C GLY A 51 20.14 -2.01 -14.02
N ARG A 52 19.45 -2.87 -13.27
CA ARG A 52 18.06 -3.28 -13.60
C ARG A 52 17.08 -2.12 -13.63
N ALA A 53 17.17 -1.19 -12.65
CA ALA A 53 16.30 -0.02 -12.58
C ALA A 53 16.46 0.91 -13.80
N ARG A 54 17.68 1.06 -14.31
CA ARG A 54 17.95 1.82 -15.53
C ARG A 54 17.42 1.10 -16.77
N ASP A 55 17.64 -0.20 -16.88
CA ASP A 55 17.15 -1.01 -18.00
C ASP A 55 15.62 -0.98 -18.10
N GLN A 56 14.93 -0.94 -16.97
CA GLN A 56 13.46 -0.79 -16.89
C GLN A 56 12.98 0.66 -17.08
N GLY A 57 13.89 1.63 -17.13
CA GLY A 57 13.55 3.02 -17.25
C GLY A 57 13.03 3.68 -15.96
N ALA A 58 13.21 3.07 -14.80
CA ALA A 58 12.76 3.64 -13.52
C ALA A 58 13.62 4.82 -13.05
N ILE A 59 14.91 4.84 -13.43
CA ILE A 59 15.86 5.91 -13.11
C ILE A 59 16.68 6.29 -14.34
N ASP A 60 17.27 7.49 -14.33
CA ASP A 60 18.18 7.98 -15.39
C ASP A 60 19.63 7.76 -15.00
N GLU A 61 19.96 8.03 -13.73
CA GLU A 61 21.30 7.89 -13.16
C GLU A 61 21.25 7.10 -11.86
N GLY A 62 22.35 6.45 -11.49
CA GLY A 62 22.40 5.64 -10.28
C GLY A 62 23.70 5.77 -9.51
N PHE A 63 23.59 5.79 -8.18
CA PHE A 63 24.69 5.86 -7.21
C PHE A 63 24.61 4.70 -6.23
N ALA A 64 25.76 4.25 -5.76
CA ALA A 64 25.83 3.31 -4.64
C ALA A 64 25.50 4.03 -3.32
N TYR A 65 25.14 3.27 -2.26
CA TYR A 65 24.85 3.87 -0.95
C TYR A 65 26.05 4.62 -0.35
N GLU A 66 27.26 4.23 -0.70
CA GLU A 66 28.51 4.88 -0.30
C GLU A 66 28.63 6.31 -0.87
N ASP A 67 27.99 6.55 -2.02
CA ASP A 67 27.97 7.83 -2.72
C ASP A 67 26.65 8.61 -2.50
N LEU A 68 25.90 8.28 -1.43
CA LEU A 68 24.60 8.87 -1.09
C LEU A 68 24.58 10.40 -1.25
N ALA A 69 25.56 11.07 -0.64
CA ALA A 69 25.66 12.53 -0.66
C ALA A 69 25.76 13.10 -2.09
N SER A 70 26.47 12.42 -2.99
CA SER A 70 26.55 12.82 -4.39
C SER A 70 25.23 12.63 -5.14
N GLY A 71 24.52 11.55 -4.83
CA GLY A 71 23.26 11.22 -5.48
C GLY A 71 22.08 12.11 -5.05
N VAL A 72 22.11 12.73 -3.85
CA VAL A 72 21.00 13.51 -3.33
C VAL A 72 21.20 15.02 -3.34
N ARG A 73 22.45 15.50 -3.52
CA ARG A 73 22.80 16.91 -3.32
C ARG A 73 22.02 17.90 -4.20
N ASP A 74 21.69 17.52 -5.43
CA ASP A 74 21.05 18.37 -6.41
C ASP A 74 19.53 18.12 -6.52
N ALA A 75 19.00 17.21 -5.69
CA ALA A 75 17.59 16.83 -5.72
C ALA A 75 16.67 17.92 -5.14
N ASP A 76 15.55 18.17 -5.83
CA ASP A 76 14.45 19.00 -5.34
C ASP A 76 13.56 18.21 -4.39
N THR A 77 13.45 16.90 -4.63
CA THR A 77 12.71 15.98 -3.76
C THR A 77 13.50 14.67 -3.60
N ILE A 78 13.58 14.19 -2.35
CA ILE A 78 14.24 12.93 -2.00
C ILE A 78 13.19 11.97 -1.41
N PHE A 79 13.05 10.78 -2.01
CA PHE A 79 12.20 9.70 -1.50
C PHE A 79 13.06 8.61 -0.85
N LEU A 80 12.84 8.35 0.45
CA LEU A 80 13.48 7.26 1.19
C LEU A 80 12.62 6.00 1.10
N CYS A 81 12.99 5.08 0.21
CA CYS A 81 12.21 3.88 -0.16
C CYS A 81 12.87 2.58 0.32
N THR A 82 13.60 2.62 1.42
CA THR A 82 14.22 1.46 2.07
C THR A 82 13.40 0.97 3.27
N PRO A 83 13.71 -0.18 3.90
CA PRO A 83 13.12 -0.55 5.18
C PRO A 83 13.29 0.53 6.25
N ILE A 84 12.38 0.59 7.22
CA ILE A 84 12.31 1.70 8.22
C ILE A 84 13.63 1.87 8.98
N SER A 85 14.26 0.77 9.41
CA SER A 85 15.58 0.84 10.05
C SER A 85 16.60 1.53 9.16
N ARG A 86 16.61 1.20 7.88
CA ARG A 86 17.54 1.79 6.93
C ARG A 86 17.18 3.24 6.59
N ILE A 87 15.88 3.61 6.59
CA ILE A 87 15.46 5.01 6.49
C ILE A 87 16.07 5.81 7.63
N LEU A 88 15.94 5.35 8.87
CA LEU A 88 16.50 6.01 10.06
C LEU A 88 18.03 6.16 9.99
N ASP A 89 18.74 5.18 9.44
CA ASP A 89 20.18 5.22 9.25
C ASP A 89 20.62 6.21 8.17
N LEU A 90 19.89 6.32 7.06
CA LEU A 90 20.26 7.12 5.90
C LEU A 90 19.75 8.58 5.98
N LEU A 91 18.70 8.82 6.75
CA LEU A 91 18.05 10.13 6.88
C LEU A 91 19.02 11.27 7.26
N PRO A 92 19.93 11.10 8.26
CA PRO A 92 20.90 12.15 8.60
C PRO A 92 21.77 12.54 7.41
N GLY A 93 22.30 11.56 6.68
CA GLY A 93 23.13 11.81 5.50
C GLY A 93 22.38 12.50 4.36
N CYS A 94 21.09 12.20 4.19
CA CYS A 94 20.24 12.89 3.23
C CYS A 94 19.96 14.34 3.65
N LEU A 95 19.68 14.59 4.94
CA LEU A 95 19.47 15.92 5.48
C LEU A 95 20.73 16.78 5.37
N ASP A 96 21.92 16.22 5.66
CA ASP A 96 23.19 16.93 5.55
C ASP A 96 23.53 17.33 4.11
N ALA A 97 23.26 16.43 3.15
CA ALA A 97 23.65 16.62 1.76
C ALA A 97 22.61 17.37 0.91
N ALA A 98 21.36 17.42 1.35
CA ALA A 98 20.27 18.04 0.60
C ALA A 98 20.49 19.55 0.39
N LYS A 99 20.15 20.05 -0.80
CA LYS A 99 20.18 21.50 -1.08
C LYS A 99 19.09 22.26 -0.32
N PRO A 100 19.28 23.56 -0.04
CA PRO A 100 18.22 24.40 0.53
C PRO A 100 16.93 24.35 -0.31
N GLY A 101 15.78 24.25 0.37
CA GLY A 101 14.47 24.14 -0.27
C GLY A 101 14.06 22.71 -0.68
N CYS A 102 14.94 21.72 -0.55
CA CYS A 102 14.63 20.33 -0.83
C CYS A 102 13.53 19.80 0.09
N ILE A 103 12.65 18.95 -0.44
CA ILE A 103 11.68 18.19 0.33
C ILE A 103 12.17 16.75 0.44
N ILE A 104 12.28 16.23 1.66
CA ILE A 104 12.60 14.83 1.92
C ILE A 104 11.33 14.13 2.42
N THR A 105 11.03 12.98 1.89
CA THR A 105 9.92 12.13 2.30
C THR A 105 10.36 10.68 2.40
N ASP A 106 9.60 9.87 3.13
CA ASP A 106 9.80 8.43 3.19
C ASP A 106 8.55 7.68 2.71
N VAL A 107 8.65 6.35 2.63
CA VAL A 107 7.53 5.46 2.29
C VAL A 107 7.30 4.37 3.36
N GLY A 108 7.81 4.57 4.55
CA GLY A 108 7.76 3.59 5.64
C GLY A 108 6.34 3.35 6.16
N SER A 109 6.12 2.17 6.74
CA SER A 109 4.81 1.78 7.29
C SER A 109 4.51 2.39 8.65
N THR A 110 5.47 3.06 9.31
CA THR A 110 5.30 3.80 10.56
C THR A 110 5.90 5.20 10.41
N LYS A 111 5.31 6.21 11.05
CA LYS A 111 5.65 7.62 10.80
C LYS A 111 6.34 8.31 11.95
N ARG A 112 5.85 8.11 13.17
CA ARG A 112 6.33 8.86 14.36
C ARG A 112 7.85 8.81 14.50
N ALA A 113 8.45 7.62 14.48
CA ALA A 113 9.88 7.45 14.70
C ALA A 113 10.73 8.17 13.65
N VAL A 114 10.28 8.18 12.39
CA VAL A 114 11.01 8.82 11.28
C VAL A 114 10.86 10.33 11.34
N VAL A 115 9.65 10.85 11.59
CA VAL A 115 9.39 12.30 11.74
C VAL A 115 10.16 12.87 12.94
N GLU A 116 10.14 12.17 14.11
CA GLU A 116 10.93 12.57 15.28
C GLU A 116 12.45 12.55 15.00
N ALA A 117 12.94 11.60 14.19
CA ALA A 117 14.36 11.56 13.83
C ALA A 117 14.72 12.74 12.91
N ALA A 118 13.89 13.08 11.95
CA ALA A 118 14.07 14.25 11.09
C ALA A 118 14.05 15.56 11.91
N GLY A 119 13.11 15.72 12.82
CA GLY A 119 12.97 16.91 13.67
C GLY A 119 14.15 17.15 14.64
N LYS A 120 14.94 16.13 14.92
CA LYS A 120 16.18 16.28 15.73
C LYS A 120 17.35 16.86 14.95
N HIS A 121 17.25 16.90 13.62
CA HIS A 121 18.30 17.40 12.75
C HIS A 121 18.08 18.89 12.46
N ASN A 122 19.08 19.73 12.73
CA ASN A 122 18.95 21.18 12.60
C ASN A 122 19.15 21.65 11.14
N ARG A 123 18.13 21.41 10.28
CA ARG A 123 18.09 21.83 8.87
C ARG A 123 16.74 22.53 8.54
N PRO A 124 16.55 23.75 9.06
CA PRO A 124 15.28 24.49 8.84
C PRO A 124 15.03 24.89 7.38
N ASP A 125 16.06 24.80 6.55
CA ASP A 125 16.02 25.05 5.11
C ASP A 125 15.65 23.83 4.26
N VAL A 126 15.43 22.65 4.88
CA VAL A 126 15.02 21.39 4.25
C VAL A 126 13.76 20.89 4.95
N ALA A 127 12.71 20.63 4.19
CA ALA A 127 11.48 20.06 4.75
C ALA A 127 11.55 18.55 4.81
N PHE A 128 11.09 17.97 5.93
CA PHE A 128 10.76 16.55 5.99
C PHE A 128 9.25 16.37 6.10
N ILE A 129 8.66 15.58 5.20
CA ILE A 129 7.24 15.23 5.20
C ILE A 129 7.16 13.71 5.20
N GLY A 130 6.74 13.11 6.31
CA GLY A 130 6.58 11.66 6.36
C GLY A 130 5.53 11.20 5.36
N GLY A 131 5.80 10.12 4.66
CA GLY A 131 4.91 9.54 3.66
C GLY A 131 4.65 8.05 3.92
N HIS A 132 3.45 7.58 3.60
CA HIS A 132 3.11 6.16 3.61
C HIS A 132 2.12 5.85 2.49
N PRO A 133 2.58 5.34 1.35
CA PRO A 133 1.68 4.78 0.34
C PRO A 133 1.05 3.51 0.88
N MET A 134 -0.30 3.49 0.99
CA MET A 134 -1.06 2.27 1.35
C MET A 134 -1.15 1.34 0.13
N ALA A 135 0.00 1.08 -0.47
CA ALA A 135 0.17 0.28 -1.68
C ALA A 135 1.37 -0.66 -1.50
N GLY A 136 1.29 -1.82 -2.12
CA GLY A 136 2.35 -2.81 -2.06
C GLY A 136 1.95 -4.08 -2.77
N SER A 137 2.89 -4.99 -2.88
CA SER A 137 2.72 -6.29 -3.50
C SER A 137 3.47 -7.35 -2.68
N GLU A 138 3.11 -8.60 -2.84
CA GLU A 138 3.85 -9.75 -2.29
C GLU A 138 5.21 -9.96 -2.99
N TRP A 139 5.37 -9.37 -4.17
CA TRP A 139 6.59 -9.38 -4.94
C TRP A 139 7.60 -8.36 -4.42
N LYS A 140 8.88 -8.63 -4.63
CA LYS A 140 9.99 -7.80 -4.13
C LYS A 140 10.95 -7.43 -5.23
N GLY A 141 11.69 -6.34 -4.99
CA GLY A 141 12.73 -5.88 -5.91
C GLY A 141 12.21 -4.98 -7.02
N VAL A 142 13.13 -4.45 -7.81
CA VAL A 142 12.82 -3.54 -8.91
C VAL A 142 12.10 -4.25 -10.06
N ASP A 143 12.33 -5.55 -10.24
CA ASP A 143 11.69 -6.35 -11.29
C ASP A 143 10.16 -6.47 -11.13
N ALA A 144 9.66 -6.20 -9.91
CA ALA A 144 8.24 -6.14 -9.60
C ALA A 144 7.67 -4.70 -9.60
N ALA A 145 8.47 -3.70 -10.02
CA ALA A 145 8.02 -2.32 -10.06
C ALA A 145 6.91 -2.12 -11.11
N ASP A 146 5.89 -1.36 -10.72
CA ASP A 146 4.69 -1.13 -11.52
C ASP A 146 4.40 0.38 -11.58
N PRO A 147 4.33 1.01 -12.77
CA PRO A 147 4.01 2.43 -12.92
C PRO A 147 2.59 2.81 -12.43
N PHE A 148 1.72 1.83 -12.20
CA PHE A 148 0.36 2.01 -11.72
C PHE A 148 0.15 1.63 -10.26
N LEU A 149 1.22 1.25 -9.53
CA LEU A 149 1.13 0.78 -8.15
C LEU A 149 0.37 1.74 -7.22
N PHE A 150 0.47 3.05 -7.47
CA PHE A 150 -0.15 4.10 -6.65
C PHE A 150 -1.52 4.56 -7.16
N GLN A 151 -1.95 4.07 -8.32
CA GLN A 151 -3.21 4.49 -8.93
C GLN A 151 -4.38 4.14 -8.00
N ASN A 152 -5.13 5.17 -7.58
CA ASN A 152 -6.23 5.10 -6.61
C ASN A 152 -5.85 4.57 -5.21
N ALA A 153 -4.56 4.43 -4.93
CA ALA A 153 -4.10 4.08 -3.58
C ALA A 153 -4.17 5.29 -2.64
N LEU A 154 -4.47 5.03 -1.38
CA LEU A 154 -4.32 6.05 -0.34
C LEU A 154 -2.83 6.32 -0.11
N TYR A 155 -2.44 7.59 -0.08
CA TYR A 155 -1.09 8.02 0.27
C TYR A 155 -1.17 8.97 1.47
N VAL A 156 -0.72 8.50 2.62
CA VAL A 156 -0.73 9.32 3.84
C VAL A 156 0.49 10.22 3.87
N LEU A 157 0.27 11.51 4.14
CA LEU A 157 1.31 12.50 4.42
C LEU A 157 1.22 12.91 5.89
N THR A 158 2.37 12.97 6.54
CA THR A 158 2.47 13.35 7.95
C THR A 158 3.47 14.50 8.13
N PRO A 159 3.09 15.73 7.73
CA PRO A 159 3.91 16.91 7.95
C PRO A 159 4.06 17.20 9.46
N SER A 160 5.16 17.84 9.86
CA SER A 160 5.27 18.44 11.18
C SER A 160 4.56 19.81 11.21
N ASP A 161 4.24 20.31 12.41
CA ASP A 161 3.57 21.59 12.59
C ASP A 161 4.39 22.77 12.01
N ASP A 162 5.71 22.62 11.95
CA ASP A 162 6.64 23.63 11.41
C ASP A 162 6.81 23.55 9.88
N THR A 163 6.22 22.56 9.23
CA THR A 163 6.35 22.40 7.77
C THR A 163 5.53 23.44 7.05
N ALA A 164 6.15 24.22 6.17
CA ALA A 164 5.45 25.24 5.39
C ALA A 164 4.34 24.62 4.52
N ARG A 165 3.14 25.20 4.55
CA ARG A 165 1.98 24.67 3.81
C ARG A 165 2.27 24.50 2.32
N SER A 166 3.02 25.41 1.70
CA SER A 166 3.41 25.32 0.29
C SER A 166 4.23 24.05 -0.04
N GLN A 167 5.05 23.57 0.90
CA GLN A 167 5.83 22.33 0.72
C GLN A 167 4.93 21.12 0.85
N VAL A 168 3.97 21.13 1.78
CA VAL A 168 2.96 20.06 1.92
C VAL A 168 2.09 19.99 0.67
N ASP A 169 1.61 21.13 0.18
CA ASP A 169 0.79 21.22 -1.03
C ASP A 169 1.57 20.75 -2.27
N ARG A 170 2.87 21.08 -2.37
CA ARG A 170 3.73 20.60 -3.45
C ARG A 170 3.89 19.07 -3.40
N MET A 171 4.15 18.50 -2.24
CA MET A 171 4.24 17.03 -2.08
C MET A 171 2.90 16.35 -2.37
N ALA A 172 1.79 16.91 -1.87
CA ALA A 172 0.44 16.40 -2.14
C ALA A 172 0.12 16.41 -3.64
N ALA A 173 0.44 17.50 -4.35
CA ALA A 173 0.26 17.58 -5.79
C ALA A 173 1.11 16.55 -6.55
N MET A 174 2.38 16.34 -6.13
CA MET A 174 3.29 15.38 -6.75
C MET A 174 2.72 13.96 -6.66
N VAL A 175 2.30 13.50 -5.47
CA VAL A 175 1.76 12.15 -5.28
C VAL A 175 0.35 11.99 -5.86
N SER A 176 -0.46 13.04 -5.87
CA SER A 176 -1.77 13.02 -6.55
C SER A 176 -1.63 12.85 -8.06
N ARG A 177 -0.60 13.45 -8.67
CA ARG A 177 -0.36 13.36 -10.11
C ARG A 177 0.00 11.96 -10.59
N ILE A 178 0.55 11.12 -9.73
CA ILE A 178 0.75 9.68 -10.03
C ILE A 178 -0.51 8.84 -9.78
N GLY A 179 -1.63 9.48 -9.41
CA GLY A 179 -2.93 8.84 -9.23
C GLY A 179 -3.28 8.43 -7.81
N ALA A 180 -2.50 8.84 -6.81
CA ALA A 180 -2.79 8.53 -5.40
C ALA A 180 -3.80 9.52 -4.80
N HIS A 181 -4.57 9.05 -3.81
CA HIS A 181 -5.45 9.87 -2.97
C HIS A 181 -4.72 10.30 -1.69
N VAL A 182 -4.47 11.59 -1.54
CA VAL A 182 -3.73 12.12 -0.39
C VAL A 182 -4.63 12.22 0.83
N LEU A 183 -4.10 11.76 1.98
CA LEU A 183 -4.69 11.95 3.30
C LEU A 183 -3.63 12.51 4.24
N GLU A 184 -3.86 13.71 4.77
CA GLU A 184 -2.96 14.34 5.73
C GLU A 184 -3.40 14.01 7.17
N MET A 185 -2.44 13.67 8.03
CA MET A 185 -2.68 13.49 9.46
C MET A 185 -1.39 13.62 10.28
N ALA A 186 -1.53 13.79 11.59
CA ALA A 186 -0.39 13.78 12.50
C ALA A 186 0.27 12.38 12.56
N PRO A 187 1.61 12.29 12.74
CA PRO A 187 2.35 11.01 12.80
C PRO A 187 1.81 10.03 13.85
N ASP A 188 1.46 10.53 15.06
CA ASP A 188 0.89 9.70 16.13
C ASP A 188 -0.49 9.14 15.78
N THR A 189 -1.31 9.93 15.08
CA THR A 189 -2.61 9.48 14.60
C THR A 189 -2.43 8.39 13.53
N HIS A 190 -1.50 8.59 12.60
CA HIS A 190 -1.15 7.58 11.60
C HIS A 190 -0.78 6.25 12.27
N ASP A 191 0.17 6.27 13.21
CA ASP A 191 0.72 5.06 13.82
C ASP A 191 -0.33 4.32 14.66
N ARG A 192 -1.23 5.05 15.33
CA ARG A 192 -2.38 4.48 16.04
C ARG A 192 -3.39 3.83 15.07
N VAL A 193 -3.74 4.52 13.98
CA VAL A 193 -4.66 3.99 12.98
C VAL A 193 -4.05 2.77 12.27
N ALA A 194 -2.79 2.84 11.86
CA ALA A 194 -2.08 1.73 11.24
C ALA A 194 -1.99 0.51 12.18
N ALA A 195 -1.80 0.75 13.50
CA ALA A 195 -1.83 -0.32 14.49
C ALA A 195 -3.17 -1.05 14.50
N ALA A 196 -4.30 -0.34 14.43
CA ALA A 196 -5.62 -0.93 14.47
C ALA A 196 -6.01 -1.67 13.18
N VAL A 197 -5.72 -1.09 11.99
CA VAL A 197 -6.25 -1.59 10.71
C VAL A 197 -5.27 -2.48 9.94
N SER A 198 -3.99 -2.53 10.33
CA SER A 198 -2.95 -3.29 9.65
C SER A 198 -2.14 -4.17 10.61
N HIS A 199 -1.56 -3.58 11.66
CA HIS A 199 -0.63 -4.31 12.51
C HIS A 199 -1.34 -5.31 13.42
N LEU A 200 -2.46 -4.94 14.03
CA LEU A 200 -3.29 -5.85 14.82
C LEU A 200 -3.78 -7.05 13.99
N PRO A 201 -4.38 -6.87 12.79
CA PRO A 201 -4.73 -8.00 11.92
C PRO A 201 -3.58 -8.99 11.66
N GLN A 202 -2.36 -8.49 11.45
CA GLN A 202 -1.18 -9.35 11.31
C GLN A 202 -0.88 -10.14 12.57
N MET A 203 -0.89 -9.48 13.74
CA MET A 203 -0.64 -10.14 15.02
C MET A 203 -1.70 -11.21 15.31
N MET A 204 -2.96 -10.90 15.02
CA MET A 204 -4.08 -11.84 15.14
C MET A 204 -3.91 -13.06 14.24
N ALA A 205 -3.61 -12.83 12.96
CA ALA A 205 -3.40 -13.92 12.01
C ALA A 205 -2.24 -14.83 12.44
N THR A 206 -1.13 -14.24 12.89
CA THR A 206 0.04 -14.97 13.38
C THR A 206 -0.31 -15.81 14.62
N ALA A 207 -1.00 -15.22 15.60
CA ALA A 207 -1.42 -15.91 16.82
C ALA A 207 -2.43 -17.04 16.52
N LEU A 208 -3.39 -16.78 15.63
CA LEU A 208 -4.40 -17.77 15.24
C LEU A 208 -3.77 -18.98 14.55
N VAL A 209 -2.83 -18.76 13.63
CA VAL A 209 -2.09 -19.87 12.97
C VAL A 209 -1.26 -20.65 13.99
N GLY A 210 -0.57 -19.96 14.92
CA GLY A 210 0.20 -20.60 15.98
C GLY A 210 -0.68 -21.51 16.85
N LEU A 211 -1.81 -21.00 17.34
CA LEU A 211 -2.76 -21.75 18.14
C LEU A 211 -3.28 -23.01 17.42
N VAL A 212 -3.71 -22.85 16.17
CA VAL A 212 -4.23 -23.98 15.38
C VAL A 212 -3.12 -24.96 15.02
N GLY A 213 -1.88 -24.49 14.81
CA GLY A 213 -0.70 -25.33 14.61
C GLY A 213 -0.42 -26.22 15.82
N GLU A 214 -0.39 -25.66 17.03
CA GLU A 214 -0.21 -26.42 18.28
C GLU A 214 -1.33 -27.46 18.51
N LEU A 215 -2.58 -27.09 18.23
CA LEU A 215 -3.70 -28.04 18.31
C LEU A 215 -3.56 -29.18 17.30
N ASN A 216 -3.06 -28.87 16.09
CA ASN A 216 -2.89 -29.86 15.03
C ASN A 216 -1.81 -30.89 15.32
N GLU A 217 -0.83 -30.60 16.18
CA GLU A 217 0.20 -31.56 16.59
C GLU A 217 -0.38 -32.76 17.34
N LYS A 218 -1.59 -32.70 17.92
CA LYS A 218 -2.22 -33.74 18.69
C LYS A 218 -2.80 -34.84 17.81
N ASP A 219 -3.50 -34.49 16.73
CA ASP A 219 -4.27 -35.47 15.91
C ASP A 219 -4.27 -35.14 14.40
N GLY A 220 -3.72 -34.02 13.99
CA GLY A 220 -3.65 -33.61 12.59
C GLY A 220 -5.00 -33.23 11.96
N LEU A 221 -6.07 -33.07 12.75
CA LEU A 221 -7.40 -32.76 12.25
C LEU A 221 -7.64 -31.27 11.95
N PRO A 222 -7.21 -30.32 12.78
CA PRO A 222 -7.47 -28.90 12.56
C PRO A 222 -7.09 -28.39 11.17
N LEU A 223 -5.90 -28.70 10.67
CA LEU A 223 -5.47 -28.26 9.33
C LEU A 223 -6.22 -28.96 8.20
N LYS A 224 -6.72 -30.19 8.40
CA LYS A 224 -7.56 -30.89 7.41
C LYS A 224 -8.94 -30.25 7.29
N MET A 225 -9.45 -29.67 8.38
CA MET A 225 -10.74 -28.98 8.42
C MET A 225 -10.62 -27.47 8.07
N ALA A 226 -9.40 -26.94 7.93
CA ALA A 226 -9.17 -25.54 7.60
C ALA A 226 -9.76 -25.19 6.24
N ALA A 227 -10.88 -24.46 6.24
CA ALA A 227 -11.63 -24.03 5.07
C ALA A 227 -11.40 -22.55 4.74
N GLY A 228 -12.22 -21.97 3.85
CA GLY A 228 -12.08 -20.62 3.32
C GLY A 228 -11.93 -19.55 4.42
N GLY A 229 -12.82 -19.53 5.41
CA GLY A 229 -12.76 -18.52 6.48
C GLY A 229 -11.42 -18.49 7.24
N PHE A 230 -10.85 -19.69 7.56
CA PHE A 230 -9.54 -19.74 8.18
C PHE A 230 -8.43 -19.25 7.26
N ARG A 231 -8.45 -19.65 5.97
CA ARG A 231 -7.45 -19.21 4.98
C ARG A 231 -7.48 -17.70 4.77
N ASP A 232 -8.67 -17.11 4.66
CA ASP A 232 -8.85 -15.69 4.44
C ASP A 232 -8.35 -14.88 5.65
N MET A 233 -8.72 -15.28 6.86
CA MET A 233 -8.29 -14.66 8.12
C MET A 233 -6.77 -14.75 8.34
N THR A 234 -6.13 -15.80 7.84
CA THR A 234 -4.72 -16.11 8.11
C THR A 234 -3.79 -15.84 6.93
N ARG A 235 -4.29 -15.36 5.80
CA ARG A 235 -3.49 -15.10 4.59
C ARG A 235 -2.26 -14.24 4.87
N VAL A 236 -2.41 -13.20 5.68
CA VAL A 236 -1.32 -12.28 6.02
C VAL A 236 -0.25 -12.89 6.95
N ALA A 237 -0.53 -14.01 7.63
CA ALA A 237 0.43 -14.67 8.52
C ALA A 237 1.69 -15.19 7.80
N SER A 238 1.65 -15.34 6.47
CA SER A 238 2.81 -15.71 5.64
C SER A 238 3.81 -14.56 5.39
N SER A 239 3.53 -13.36 5.88
CA SER A 239 4.40 -12.20 5.70
C SER A 239 5.78 -12.41 6.36
N PRO A 240 6.89 -12.03 5.69
CA PRO A 240 8.23 -12.25 6.22
C PRO A 240 8.52 -11.36 7.43
N TYR A 241 9.11 -11.94 8.48
CA TYR A 241 9.38 -11.25 9.75
C TYR A 241 10.30 -10.02 9.60
N ASP A 242 11.24 -10.03 8.65
CA ASP A 242 12.18 -8.90 8.47
C ASP A 242 11.49 -7.55 8.27
N MET A 243 10.37 -7.54 7.55
CA MET A 243 9.54 -6.35 7.39
C MET A 243 8.82 -5.98 8.71
N TRP A 244 8.28 -6.98 9.40
CA TRP A 244 7.52 -6.80 10.64
C TRP A 244 8.38 -6.42 11.83
N ARG A 245 9.66 -6.83 11.84
CA ARG A 245 10.61 -6.46 12.91
C ARG A 245 10.71 -4.95 13.09
N ASP A 246 10.85 -4.20 12.00
CA ASP A 246 10.94 -2.75 12.05
C ASP A 246 9.62 -2.11 12.48
N ILE A 247 8.49 -2.60 11.95
CA ILE A 247 7.15 -2.14 12.33
C ILE A 247 6.91 -2.36 13.82
N CYS A 248 7.17 -3.57 14.34
CA CYS A 248 7.02 -3.88 15.76
C CYS A 248 7.91 -3.02 16.65
N ARG A 249 9.13 -2.71 16.20
CA ARG A 249 10.06 -1.87 16.95
C ARG A 249 9.64 -0.41 16.99
N THR A 250 9.18 0.14 15.87
CA THR A 250 8.88 1.57 15.75
C THR A 250 7.45 1.93 16.13
N ASN A 251 6.53 0.94 16.18
CA ASN A 251 5.13 1.14 16.56
C ASN A 251 4.67 0.25 17.73
N ALA A 252 5.59 -0.15 18.61
CA ALA A 252 5.34 -1.13 19.68
C ALA A 252 4.20 -0.75 20.63
N VAL A 253 4.12 0.52 21.06
CA VAL A 253 3.10 0.98 22.02
C VAL A 253 1.71 0.93 21.38
N PRO A 254 1.44 1.58 20.23
CA PRO A 254 0.15 1.48 19.56
C PRO A 254 -0.28 0.04 19.22
N ILE A 255 0.67 -0.84 18.86
CA ILE A 255 0.36 -2.26 18.60
C ILE A 255 -0.11 -2.97 19.87
N ARG A 256 0.58 -2.77 21.01
CA ARG A 256 0.17 -3.35 22.29
C ARG A 256 -1.20 -2.86 22.74
N ASP A 257 -1.44 -1.54 22.65
CA ASP A 257 -2.73 -0.95 23.00
C ASP A 257 -3.86 -1.53 22.13
N ALA A 258 -3.62 -1.72 20.83
CA ALA A 258 -4.58 -2.34 19.92
C ALA A 258 -4.85 -3.82 20.27
N ILE A 259 -3.81 -4.58 20.65
CA ILE A 259 -3.94 -5.96 21.12
C ILE A 259 -4.75 -6.02 22.41
N GLU A 260 -4.49 -5.15 23.39
CA GLU A 260 -5.23 -5.10 24.66
C GLU A 260 -6.72 -4.79 24.43
N GLY A 261 -7.02 -3.83 23.56
CA GLY A 261 -8.39 -3.54 23.14
C GLY A 261 -9.09 -4.75 22.51
N TYR A 262 -8.37 -5.46 21.63
CA TYR A 262 -8.89 -6.66 20.99
C TYR A 262 -9.11 -7.82 21.98
N LEU A 263 -8.21 -8.03 22.92
CA LEU A 263 -8.37 -9.03 23.98
C LEU A 263 -9.60 -8.72 24.85
N THR A 264 -9.84 -7.45 25.17
CA THR A 264 -11.02 -7.01 25.89
C THR A 264 -12.31 -7.31 25.12
N ALA A 265 -12.31 -7.04 23.79
CA ALA A 265 -13.46 -7.34 22.94
C ALA A 265 -13.71 -8.86 22.84
N LEU A 266 -12.66 -9.68 22.69
CA LEU A 266 -12.78 -11.14 22.69
C LEU A 266 -13.30 -11.70 24.02
N ALA A 267 -12.82 -11.15 25.14
CA ALA A 267 -13.32 -11.58 26.46
C ALA A 267 -14.82 -11.29 26.59
N SER A 268 -15.27 -10.09 26.16
CA SER A 268 -16.69 -9.75 26.17
C SER A 268 -17.55 -10.69 25.30
N LEU A 269 -17.06 -11.05 24.09
CA LEU A 269 -17.76 -12.02 23.24
C LEU A 269 -17.81 -13.40 23.91
N LYS A 270 -16.68 -13.87 24.46
CA LYS A 270 -16.59 -15.17 25.14
C LYS A 270 -17.62 -15.28 26.27
N ASP A 271 -17.74 -14.27 27.09
CA ASP A 271 -18.62 -14.28 28.26
C ASP A 271 -20.12 -14.30 27.87
N ARG A 272 -20.47 -13.84 26.67
CA ARG A 272 -21.85 -13.79 26.16
C ARG A 272 -22.23 -14.93 25.19
N ILE A 273 -21.30 -15.81 24.83
CA ILE A 273 -21.57 -16.93 23.91
C ILE A 273 -22.71 -17.83 24.43
N GLU A 274 -22.69 -18.16 25.73
CA GLU A 274 -23.67 -19.07 26.34
C GLU A 274 -25.04 -18.41 26.58
N GLU A 275 -25.08 -17.08 26.59
CA GLU A 275 -26.29 -16.28 26.84
C GLU A 275 -27.11 -16.04 25.55
N GLU A 276 -26.63 -16.53 24.38
CA GLU A 276 -27.21 -16.25 23.06
C GLU A 276 -27.36 -14.74 22.76
N ALA A 277 -26.52 -13.89 23.37
CA ALA A 277 -26.63 -12.42 23.36
C ALA A 277 -25.61 -11.76 22.44
N LEU A 278 -25.33 -12.35 21.26
CA LEU A 278 -24.33 -11.84 20.30
C LEU A 278 -24.95 -11.17 19.08
N GLU A 279 -26.28 -11.16 18.91
CA GLU A 279 -26.93 -10.67 17.69
C GLU A 279 -26.54 -9.23 17.36
N GLU A 280 -26.53 -8.35 18.37
CA GLU A 280 -26.16 -6.94 18.17
C GLU A 280 -24.71 -6.75 17.70
N ASP A 281 -23.78 -7.60 18.19
CA ASP A 281 -22.37 -7.54 17.75
C ASP A 281 -22.23 -7.93 16.27
N PHE A 282 -22.98 -8.96 15.84
CA PHE A 282 -22.96 -9.40 14.45
C PHE A 282 -23.60 -8.36 13.52
N VAL A 283 -24.71 -7.76 13.92
CA VAL A 283 -25.36 -6.66 13.17
C VAL A 283 -24.41 -5.48 13.03
N TYR A 284 -23.83 -5.02 14.14
CA TYR A 284 -22.87 -3.91 14.14
C TYR A 284 -21.62 -4.21 13.27
N ALA A 285 -21.05 -5.42 13.41
CA ALA A 285 -19.90 -5.82 12.63
C ALA A 285 -20.21 -5.83 11.11
N ASN A 286 -21.40 -6.29 10.72
CA ASN A 286 -21.85 -6.27 9.34
C ASN A 286 -21.99 -4.84 8.81
N GLU A 287 -22.64 -3.95 9.56
CA GLU A 287 -22.77 -2.54 9.20
C GLU A 287 -21.43 -1.83 8.99
N VAL A 288 -20.48 -2.09 9.90
CA VAL A 288 -19.12 -1.53 9.78
C VAL A 288 -18.40 -2.12 8.57
N ARG A 289 -18.53 -3.44 8.33
CA ARG A 289 -17.92 -4.12 7.20
C ARG A 289 -18.42 -3.59 5.85
N GLU A 290 -19.69 -3.26 5.76
CA GLU A 290 -20.29 -2.67 4.56
C GLU A 290 -19.74 -1.26 4.24
N ARG A 291 -19.30 -0.52 5.23
CA ARG A 291 -18.67 0.81 5.06
C ARG A 291 -17.22 0.75 4.59
N ILE A 292 -16.57 -0.41 4.70
CA ILE A 292 -15.21 -0.57 4.18
C ILE A 292 -15.29 -0.54 2.66
N PRO A 293 -14.56 0.37 1.98
CA PRO A 293 -14.53 0.41 0.52
C PRO A 293 -14.15 -0.97 -0.04
N LYS A 294 -15.00 -1.52 -0.90
CA LYS A 294 -14.83 -2.88 -1.44
C LYS A 294 -13.69 -2.96 -2.45
N ASP A 295 -13.37 -1.85 -3.11
CA ASP A 295 -12.44 -1.79 -4.23
C ASP A 295 -11.50 -0.58 -4.11
N SER A 296 -10.39 -0.76 -3.42
CA SER A 296 -9.31 0.23 -3.39
C SER A 296 -8.18 -0.05 -4.40
N LYS A 297 -8.20 -1.19 -5.09
CA LYS A 297 -7.15 -1.55 -6.05
C LYS A 297 -7.51 -1.07 -7.45
N GLY A 298 -7.17 0.19 -7.75
CA GLY A 298 -7.19 0.69 -9.12
C GLY A 298 -8.53 1.26 -9.64
N PHE A 299 -9.61 1.24 -8.86
CA PHE A 299 -10.93 1.72 -9.29
C PHE A 299 -11.42 2.90 -8.45
N LEU A 300 -11.95 3.94 -9.13
CA LEU A 300 -12.49 5.15 -8.50
C LEU A 300 -13.88 4.92 -7.90
N ASN A 301 -14.62 3.94 -8.41
CA ASN A 301 -15.99 3.61 -7.98
C ASN A 301 -16.11 2.10 -7.79
N PRO A 302 -17.04 1.64 -6.92
CA PRO A 302 -17.35 0.22 -6.81
C PRO A 302 -17.73 -0.37 -8.18
N LEU A 303 -17.19 -1.55 -8.48
CA LEU A 303 -17.54 -2.26 -9.69
C LEU A 303 -18.90 -2.99 -9.53
N HIS A 304 -19.62 -3.08 -10.62
CA HIS A 304 -20.84 -3.87 -10.69
C HIS A 304 -20.49 -5.30 -11.08
N GLU A 305 -20.60 -6.22 -10.14
CA GLU A 305 -20.14 -7.60 -10.29
C GLU A 305 -21.18 -8.50 -10.95
N LEU A 306 -20.71 -9.42 -11.78
CA LEU A 306 -21.46 -10.54 -12.36
C LEU A 306 -20.71 -11.83 -12.11
N LEU A 307 -21.37 -12.83 -11.52
CA LEU A 307 -20.84 -14.16 -11.33
C LEU A 307 -21.32 -15.06 -12.47
N LEU A 308 -20.37 -15.68 -13.15
CA LEU A 308 -20.61 -16.65 -14.21
C LEU A 308 -20.17 -18.04 -13.73
N VAL A 309 -21.02 -19.02 -13.96
CA VAL A 309 -20.62 -20.45 -13.84
C VAL A 309 -20.19 -20.90 -15.22
N VAL A 310 -18.96 -21.39 -15.33
CA VAL A 310 -18.35 -21.77 -16.61
C VAL A 310 -17.75 -23.18 -16.51
N GLU A 311 -17.66 -23.87 -17.64
CA GLU A 311 -16.95 -25.14 -17.71
C GLU A 311 -15.44 -24.95 -17.54
N ASP A 312 -14.76 -25.91 -16.90
CA ASP A 312 -13.30 -25.91 -16.80
C ASP A 312 -12.70 -26.52 -18.08
N LYS A 313 -12.57 -25.68 -19.11
CA LYS A 313 -11.94 -26.05 -20.39
C LYS A 313 -11.15 -24.91 -21.00
N PRO A 314 -10.12 -25.22 -21.81
CA PRO A 314 -9.38 -24.21 -22.55
C PRO A 314 -10.29 -23.37 -23.45
N GLY A 315 -10.06 -22.05 -23.44
CA GLY A 315 -10.79 -21.09 -24.30
C GLY A 315 -11.97 -20.37 -23.64
N VAL A 316 -12.51 -20.83 -22.53
CA VAL A 316 -13.71 -20.22 -21.88
C VAL A 316 -13.55 -18.73 -21.60
N ILE A 317 -12.40 -18.31 -21.05
CA ILE A 317 -12.14 -16.88 -20.79
C ILE A 317 -12.10 -16.09 -22.11
N ALA A 318 -11.53 -16.68 -23.17
CA ALA A 318 -11.49 -16.04 -24.48
C ALA A 318 -12.90 -15.91 -25.09
N ASP A 319 -13.75 -16.93 -24.94
CA ASP A 319 -15.14 -16.90 -25.43
C ASP A 319 -15.93 -15.81 -24.71
N VAL A 320 -15.85 -15.74 -23.37
CA VAL A 320 -16.50 -14.69 -22.57
C VAL A 320 -15.98 -13.31 -22.97
N GLY A 321 -14.65 -13.13 -23.10
CA GLY A 321 -14.05 -11.88 -23.52
C GLY A 321 -14.47 -11.43 -24.89
N THR A 322 -14.56 -12.37 -25.86
CA THR A 322 -15.00 -12.11 -27.22
C THR A 322 -16.46 -11.68 -27.29
N SER A 323 -17.36 -12.43 -26.63
CA SER A 323 -18.80 -12.10 -26.59
C SER A 323 -19.06 -10.70 -26.00
N LEU A 324 -18.38 -10.35 -24.91
CA LEU A 324 -18.51 -9.02 -24.29
C LEU A 324 -17.89 -7.92 -25.16
N SER A 325 -16.78 -8.21 -25.84
CA SER A 325 -16.15 -7.27 -26.77
C SER A 325 -17.03 -6.96 -27.97
N GLU A 326 -17.67 -7.97 -28.57
CA GLU A 326 -18.62 -7.81 -29.69
C GLU A 326 -19.84 -6.95 -29.28
N ALA A 327 -20.25 -7.04 -28.01
CA ALA A 327 -21.30 -6.21 -27.43
C ALA A 327 -20.82 -4.82 -26.99
N HIS A 328 -19.56 -4.47 -27.20
CA HIS A 328 -18.92 -3.24 -26.73
C HIS A 328 -19.03 -3.03 -25.22
N ILE A 329 -18.89 -4.11 -24.44
CA ILE A 329 -18.88 -4.08 -22.98
C ILE A 329 -17.45 -4.26 -22.50
N ASN A 330 -16.94 -3.29 -21.72
CA ASN A 330 -15.59 -3.33 -21.19
C ASN A 330 -15.54 -4.02 -19.83
N ILE A 331 -14.76 -5.10 -19.73
CA ILE A 331 -14.46 -5.75 -18.45
C ILE A 331 -13.40 -4.91 -17.72
N LYS A 332 -13.70 -4.50 -16.49
CA LYS A 332 -12.77 -3.75 -15.62
C LYS A 332 -11.94 -4.67 -14.74
N ASP A 333 -12.52 -5.77 -14.31
CA ASP A 333 -11.86 -6.77 -13.47
C ASP A 333 -12.36 -8.17 -13.82
N ILE A 334 -11.48 -9.17 -13.72
CA ILE A 334 -11.81 -10.57 -13.94
C ILE A 334 -11.06 -11.44 -12.92
N GLU A 335 -11.79 -12.30 -12.24
CA GLU A 335 -11.24 -13.21 -11.24
C GLU A 335 -11.82 -14.61 -11.40
N VAL A 336 -10.95 -15.62 -11.32
CA VAL A 336 -11.35 -17.03 -11.24
C VAL A 336 -11.53 -17.37 -9.76
N LEU A 337 -12.77 -17.48 -9.28
CA LEU A 337 -13.07 -17.66 -7.86
C LEU A 337 -12.88 -19.11 -7.40
N LYS A 338 -13.39 -20.08 -8.15
CA LYS A 338 -13.31 -21.51 -7.83
C LYS A 338 -13.31 -22.32 -9.11
N VAL A 339 -12.39 -23.26 -9.17
CA VAL A 339 -12.38 -24.32 -10.17
C VAL A 339 -12.60 -25.63 -9.43
N ARG A 340 -13.59 -26.42 -9.88
CA ARG A 340 -13.76 -27.83 -9.47
C ARG A 340 -13.30 -28.65 -10.66
N GLU A 341 -12.16 -29.30 -10.49
CA GLU A 341 -11.53 -30.09 -11.54
C GLU A 341 -12.54 -31.06 -12.16
N GLY A 342 -12.84 -30.92 -13.45
CA GLY A 342 -13.78 -31.74 -14.17
C GLY A 342 -15.28 -31.37 -14.07
N GLU A 343 -15.66 -30.36 -13.27
CA GLU A 343 -17.08 -29.96 -13.11
C GLU A 343 -17.36 -28.53 -13.53
N GLY A 344 -16.38 -27.63 -13.47
CA GLY A 344 -16.55 -26.22 -13.84
C GLY A 344 -15.96 -25.25 -12.83
N GLY A 345 -16.03 -23.97 -13.13
CA GLY A 345 -15.53 -22.87 -12.34
C GLY A 345 -16.51 -21.70 -12.24
N SER A 346 -16.19 -20.77 -11.37
CA SER A 346 -16.90 -19.49 -11.28
C SER A 346 -15.95 -18.37 -11.64
N LEU A 347 -16.35 -17.53 -12.62
CA LEU A 347 -15.69 -16.28 -12.95
C LEU A 347 -16.47 -15.12 -12.32
N ARG A 348 -15.76 -14.20 -11.67
CA ARG A 348 -16.27 -12.90 -11.30
C ARG A 348 -15.80 -11.88 -12.32
N LEU A 349 -16.74 -11.16 -12.90
CA LEU A 349 -16.49 -10.05 -13.82
C LEU A 349 -16.93 -8.75 -13.17
N GLY A 350 -16.08 -7.72 -13.22
CA GLY A 350 -16.37 -6.38 -12.73
C GLY A 350 -16.61 -5.40 -13.89
N PHE A 351 -17.68 -4.61 -13.82
CA PHE A 351 -18.07 -3.61 -14.82
C PHE A 351 -18.12 -2.21 -14.22
N GLY A 352 -17.80 -1.19 -15.03
CA GLY A 352 -17.79 0.21 -14.60
C GLY A 352 -19.18 0.81 -14.39
N THR A 353 -20.23 0.22 -14.98
CA THR A 353 -21.61 0.70 -14.86
C THR A 353 -22.59 -0.45 -14.63
N LEU A 354 -23.70 -0.14 -13.94
CA LEU A 354 -24.80 -1.09 -13.74
C LEU A 354 -25.38 -1.56 -15.10
N SER A 355 -25.50 -0.65 -16.06
CA SER A 355 -26.01 -0.95 -17.41
C SER A 355 -25.13 -1.97 -18.14
N ASP A 356 -23.80 -1.85 -18.06
CA ASP A 356 -22.90 -2.82 -18.68
C ASP A 356 -23.00 -4.20 -18.01
N ARG A 357 -23.14 -4.23 -16.68
CA ARG A 357 -23.37 -5.47 -15.92
C ARG A 357 -24.68 -6.15 -16.32
N GLU A 358 -25.78 -5.39 -16.47
CA GLU A 358 -27.08 -5.94 -16.87
C GLU A 358 -27.04 -6.48 -18.29
N ARG A 359 -26.43 -5.75 -19.23
CA ARG A 359 -26.23 -6.19 -20.62
C ARG A 359 -25.36 -7.44 -20.69
N ALA A 360 -24.27 -7.48 -19.93
CA ALA A 360 -23.39 -8.65 -19.85
C ALA A 360 -24.11 -9.90 -19.35
N GLY A 361 -25.07 -9.76 -18.44
CA GLY A 361 -25.87 -10.87 -17.91
C GLY A 361 -26.93 -11.40 -18.88
N GLN A 362 -27.13 -10.75 -20.04
CA GLN A 362 -28.09 -11.16 -21.09
C GLN A 362 -27.41 -11.84 -22.29
N ILE A 363 -26.09 -11.82 -22.36
CA ILE A 363 -25.25 -12.45 -23.38
C ILE A 363 -24.83 -13.84 -22.95
#